data_a19afafe604a865d52e029bcbda73cda
#
_entry.id   a19afafe604a865d52e029bcbda73cda
#
_cell.length_a   1.000
_cell.length_b   1.000
_cell.length_c   1.000
_cell.angle_alpha   90.00
_cell.angle_beta   90.00
_cell.angle_gamma   90.00
#
_symmetry.space_group_name_H-M   'P 1'
#
loop_
_entity.id
_entity.type
_entity.pdbx_description
1 polymer ?
#
loop_
_entity_poly.entity_id
_entity_poly.type
_entity_poly.pdbx_seq_one_letter_code
_entity_poly.pdbx_strand_id
1 'polypeptide(L)'
;MYNHNMPYMDPNMKCSNYGMDFSQEAFNKALNLIKEAVQGERADELKYDYLISVAPSQEEKDIIVTIRDDERNHRKWYKDVYKYYTGEEIEAKNGEEFVKPESYLDGISKAIFGELGAMEKYRFIREGLPVRLFRDTVLRILTDEMKHAIKYNYTQ
;
A
#
# COMPACT_ATOMS: atom_id res chain seq x y z
N MET A 1 -22.75 23.60 24.89
CA MET A 1 -23.54 22.38 25.17
C MET A 1 -23.43 21.49 23.94
N TYR A 2 -22.58 20.47 23.97
CA TYR A 2 -22.48 19.48 22.90
C TYR A 2 -23.56 18.44 23.12
N ASN A 3 -24.44 18.29 22.13
CA ASN A 3 -25.54 17.35 22.18
C ASN A 3 -25.00 15.94 21.80
N HIS A 4 -24.77 15.11 22.81
CA HIS A 4 -24.30 13.73 22.66
C HIS A 4 -25.49 12.79 22.37
N ASN A 5 -26.16 12.95 21.23
CA ASN A 5 -27.00 11.89 20.69
C ASN A 5 -26.17 11.00 19.76
N MET A 6 -25.35 10.14 20.34
CA MET A 6 -24.95 8.92 19.60
C MET A 6 -26.20 8.06 19.46
N PRO A 7 -26.53 7.61 18.23
CA PRO A 7 -27.63 6.68 18.07
C PRO A 7 -27.31 5.39 18.88
N TYR A 8 -28.26 5.01 19.73
CA TYR A 8 -28.21 3.74 20.48
C TYR A 8 -28.03 2.59 19.50
N MET A 9 -26.90 1.89 19.57
CA MET A 9 -26.69 0.67 18.79
C MET A 9 -27.52 -0.45 19.43
N ASP A 10 -28.53 -0.92 18.72
CA ASP A 10 -29.30 -2.10 19.10
C ASP A 10 -28.36 -3.30 19.21
N PRO A 11 -28.20 -3.92 20.41
CA PRO A 11 -27.34 -5.08 20.58
C PRO A 11 -27.79 -6.31 19.78
N ASN A 12 -29.00 -6.30 19.21
CA ASN A 12 -29.51 -7.32 18.31
C ASN A 12 -29.37 -6.96 16.83
N MET A 13 -28.72 -5.82 16.51
CA MET A 13 -28.47 -5.42 15.15
C MET A 13 -27.54 -6.44 14.50
N LYS A 14 -28.10 -7.29 13.67
CA LYS A 14 -27.31 -8.23 12.86
C LYS A 14 -26.42 -7.40 11.96
N CYS A 15 -25.10 -7.68 11.99
CA CYS A 15 -24.10 -7.04 11.12
C CYS A 15 -24.40 -7.15 9.61
N SER A 16 -25.41 -7.94 9.24
CA SER A 16 -25.90 -8.13 7.87
C SER A 16 -26.40 -6.85 7.18
N ASN A 17 -26.67 -5.76 7.92
CA ASN A 17 -27.18 -4.50 7.33
C ASN A 17 -26.08 -3.47 6.99
N TYR A 18 -24.82 -3.73 7.32
CA TYR A 18 -23.68 -2.92 6.93
C TYR A 18 -22.83 -3.60 5.85
N GLY A 19 -23.47 -4.18 4.82
CA GLY A 19 -22.97 -4.42 3.48
C GLY A 19 -21.52 -4.89 3.27
N MET A 20 -20.91 -5.58 4.24
CA MET A 20 -19.69 -6.35 3.99
C MET A 20 -20.05 -7.83 3.93
N ASP A 21 -20.89 -8.18 2.98
CA ASP A 21 -20.95 -9.57 2.55
C ASP A 21 -19.60 -9.92 1.93
N PHE A 22 -18.86 -10.82 2.62
CA PHE A 22 -17.68 -11.43 2.05
C PHE A 22 -18.07 -12.04 0.71
N SER A 23 -17.62 -11.43 -0.39
CA SER A 23 -17.80 -12.00 -1.72
C SER A 23 -16.51 -12.70 -2.14
N GLN A 24 -16.66 -13.90 -2.70
CA GLN A 24 -15.54 -14.64 -3.28
C GLN A 24 -14.83 -13.82 -4.38
N GLU A 25 -15.57 -13.01 -5.11
CA GLU A 25 -15.04 -12.10 -6.12
C GLU A 25 -14.14 -11.04 -5.51
N ALA A 26 -14.57 -10.37 -4.43
CA ALA A 26 -13.78 -9.36 -3.72
C ALA A 26 -12.49 -9.98 -3.13
N PHE A 27 -12.59 -11.20 -2.61
CA PHE A 27 -11.43 -11.92 -2.09
C PHE A 27 -10.43 -12.28 -3.19
N ASN A 28 -10.89 -12.82 -4.32
CA ASN A 28 -10.03 -13.14 -5.46
C ASN A 28 -9.36 -11.87 -6.02
N LYS A 29 -10.10 -10.76 -6.11
CA LYS A 29 -9.56 -9.46 -6.48
C LYS A 29 -8.46 -9.01 -5.50
N ALA A 30 -8.68 -9.15 -4.19
CA ALA A 30 -7.70 -8.79 -3.17
C ALA A 30 -6.40 -9.59 -3.34
N LEU A 31 -6.47 -10.92 -3.53
CA LEU A 31 -5.30 -11.76 -3.75
C LEU A 31 -4.53 -11.37 -5.03
N ASN A 32 -5.24 -11.07 -6.12
CA ASN A 32 -4.60 -10.61 -7.35
C ASN A 32 -3.87 -9.27 -7.15
N LEU A 33 -4.50 -8.31 -6.45
CA LEU A 33 -3.88 -7.02 -6.16
C LEU A 33 -2.67 -7.14 -5.23
N ILE A 34 -2.70 -8.06 -4.25
CA ILE A 34 -1.53 -8.39 -3.42
C ILE A 34 -0.39 -8.92 -4.30
N LYS A 35 -0.68 -9.85 -5.20
CA LYS A 35 0.31 -10.41 -6.12
C LYS A 35 0.94 -9.32 -7.00
N GLU A 36 0.13 -8.42 -7.56
CA GLU A 36 0.62 -7.27 -8.33
C GLU A 36 1.51 -6.34 -7.50
N ALA A 37 1.11 -6.04 -6.24
CA ALA A 37 1.88 -5.16 -5.36
C ALA A 37 3.28 -5.71 -5.02
N VAL A 38 3.45 -7.05 -5.04
CA VAL A 38 4.74 -7.70 -4.78
C VAL A 38 5.58 -7.81 -6.05
N GLN A 39 4.96 -8.04 -7.20
CA GLN A 39 5.67 -8.37 -8.44
C GLN A 39 6.49 -7.22 -9.03
N GLY A 40 6.17 -5.95 -8.69
CA GLY A 40 6.94 -4.76 -9.10
C GLY A 40 8.24 -4.49 -8.31
N GLU A 41 8.65 -5.40 -7.42
CA GLU A 41 9.74 -5.21 -6.45
C GLU A 41 11.06 -4.70 -7.07
N ARG A 42 11.47 -5.24 -8.23
CA ARG A 42 12.72 -4.85 -8.87
C ARG A 42 12.69 -3.42 -9.44
N ALA A 43 11.61 -3.05 -10.10
CA ALA A 43 11.46 -1.71 -10.65
C ALA A 43 11.40 -0.66 -9.53
N ASP A 44 10.74 -0.98 -8.42
CA ASP A 44 10.67 -0.12 -7.25
C ASP A 44 12.04 0.09 -6.60
N GLU A 45 12.84 -0.97 -6.41
CA GLU A 45 14.20 -0.83 -5.86
C GLU A 45 15.07 0.08 -6.75
N LEU A 46 15.02 -0.08 -8.07
CA LEU A 46 15.74 0.78 -9.00
C LEU A 46 15.25 2.24 -8.97
N LYS A 47 13.95 2.46 -8.76
CA LYS A 47 13.37 3.79 -8.56
C LYS A 47 13.93 4.46 -7.30
N TYR A 48 13.95 3.74 -6.17
CA TYR A 48 14.50 4.27 -4.92
C TYR A 48 16.00 4.56 -5.04
N ASP A 49 16.77 3.62 -5.59
CA ASP A 49 18.22 3.81 -5.79
C ASP A 49 18.51 5.04 -6.65
N TYR A 50 17.73 5.24 -7.73
CA TYR A 50 17.85 6.41 -8.56
C TYR A 50 17.53 7.69 -7.78
N LEU A 51 16.37 7.78 -7.12
CA LEU A 51 15.97 8.99 -6.39
C LEU A 51 16.96 9.33 -5.28
N ILE A 52 17.44 8.36 -4.51
CA ILE A 52 18.46 8.54 -3.49
C ILE A 52 19.77 9.08 -4.11
N SER A 53 20.16 8.56 -5.28
CA SER A 53 21.41 8.98 -5.93
C SER A 53 21.40 10.42 -6.41
N VAL A 54 20.22 10.96 -6.77
CA VAL A 54 20.08 12.30 -7.35
C VAL A 54 19.43 13.32 -6.41
N ALA A 55 19.03 12.91 -5.21
CA ALA A 55 18.44 13.81 -4.22
C ALA A 55 19.42 14.91 -3.83
N PRO A 56 18.96 16.20 -3.79
CA PRO A 56 19.84 17.36 -3.62
C PRO A 56 20.51 17.45 -2.26
N SER A 57 19.90 16.93 -1.21
CA SER A 57 20.40 17.01 0.17
C SER A 57 20.45 15.64 0.85
N GLN A 58 21.22 15.58 1.94
CA GLN A 58 21.25 14.36 2.78
C GLN A 58 19.89 14.12 3.46
N GLU A 59 19.19 15.17 3.87
CA GLU A 59 17.87 15.06 4.45
C GLU A 59 16.87 14.39 3.51
N GLU A 60 16.83 14.80 2.24
CA GLU A 60 15.95 14.19 1.24
C GLU A 60 16.32 12.72 0.96
N LYS A 61 17.62 12.41 0.90
CA LYS A 61 18.08 11.02 0.79
C LYS A 61 17.58 10.17 1.95
N ASP A 62 17.73 10.66 3.17
CA ASP A 62 17.33 9.95 4.38
C ASP A 62 15.81 9.73 4.40
N ILE A 63 15.02 10.71 3.97
CA ILE A 63 13.57 10.58 3.83
C ILE A 63 13.22 9.46 2.85
N ILE A 64 13.83 9.45 1.66
CA ILE A 64 13.55 8.42 0.64
C ILE A 64 13.98 7.03 1.11
N VAL A 65 15.09 6.93 1.84
CA VAL A 65 15.53 5.67 2.46
C VAL A 65 14.48 5.14 3.43
N THR A 66 13.86 6.00 4.26
CA THR A 66 12.80 5.54 5.17
C THR A 66 11.56 5.04 4.42
N ILE A 67 11.20 5.64 3.29
CA ILE A 67 10.10 5.17 2.45
C ILE A 67 10.44 3.80 1.86
N ARG A 68 11.60 3.66 1.24
CA ARG A 68 12.08 2.39 0.67
C ARG A 68 12.03 1.25 1.69
N ASP A 69 12.47 1.51 2.92
CA ASP A 69 12.54 0.50 3.96
C ASP A 69 11.13 0.11 4.46
N ASP A 70 10.19 1.07 4.54
CA ASP A 70 8.76 0.81 4.77
C ASP A 70 8.20 -0.09 3.66
N GLU A 71 8.47 0.21 2.37
CA GLU A 71 8.00 -0.56 1.21
C GLU A 71 8.51 -2.00 1.20
N ARG A 72 9.76 -2.22 1.60
CA ARG A 72 10.31 -3.58 1.76
C ARG A 72 9.54 -4.38 2.81
N ASN A 73 9.12 -3.74 3.90
CA ASN A 73 8.27 -4.35 4.92
C ASN A 73 6.84 -4.62 4.39
N HIS A 74 6.26 -3.70 3.64
CA HIS A 74 4.95 -3.88 3.02
C HIS A 74 4.94 -5.10 2.09
N ARG A 75 5.93 -5.25 1.23
CA ARG A 75 6.09 -6.42 0.35
C ARG A 75 6.20 -7.73 1.13
N LYS A 76 6.97 -7.73 2.22
CA LYS A 76 7.08 -8.91 3.09
C LYS A 76 5.73 -9.28 3.68
N TRP A 77 4.98 -8.32 4.23
CA TRP A 77 3.67 -8.58 4.79
C TRP A 77 2.67 -9.08 3.74
N TYR A 78 2.70 -8.54 2.52
CA TYR A 78 1.85 -9.04 1.43
C TYR A 78 2.22 -10.47 1.00
N LYS A 79 3.50 -10.81 0.95
CA LYS A 79 3.95 -12.19 0.72
C LYS A 79 3.40 -13.14 1.79
N ASP A 80 3.49 -12.76 3.07
CA ASP A 80 2.99 -13.57 4.18
C ASP A 80 1.46 -13.74 4.11
N VAL A 81 0.70 -12.69 3.81
CA VAL A 81 -0.76 -12.74 3.65
C VAL A 81 -1.16 -13.64 2.47
N TYR A 82 -0.50 -13.49 1.32
CA TYR A 82 -0.78 -14.32 0.15
C TYR A 82 -0.53 -15.80 0.43
N LYS A 83 0.63 -16.11 1.01
CA LYS A 83 1.00 -17.47 1.39
C LYS A 83 0.01 -18.08 2.40
N TYR A 84 -0.46 -17.30 3.35
CA TYR A 84 -1.45 -17.76 4.32
C TYR A 84 -2.74 -18.27 3.66
N TYR A 85 -3.22 -17.57 2.62
CA TYR A 85 -4.48 -17.93 1.96
C TYR A 85 -4.32 -18.96 0.84
N THR A 86 -3.19 -18.97 0.15
CA THR A 86 -2.98 -19.82 -1.04
C THR A 86 -2.07 -21.00 -0.78
N GLY A 87 -1.24 -20.95 0.24
CA GLY A 87 -0.13 -21.89 0.44
C GLY A 87 1.05 -21.69 -0.51
N GLU A 88 0.98 -20.71 -1.40
CA GLU A 88 1.96 -20.46 -2.47
C GLU A 88 2.81 -19.23 -2.18
N GLU A 89 4.02 -19.21 -2.72
CA GLU A 89 4.87 -18.02 -2.75
C GLU A 89 4.54 -17.17 -3.98
N ILE A 90 4.71 -15.86 -3.88
CA ILE A 90 4.63 -14.97 -5.03
C ILE A 90 5.99 -14.97 -5.73
N GLU A 91 6.02 -15.49 -6.95
CA GLU A 91 7.22 -15.44 -7.79
C GLU A 91 7.43 -14.04 -8.35
N ALA A 92 8.69 -13.62 -8.43
CA ALA A 92 9.07 -12.38 -9.07
C ALA A 92 8.65 -12.40 -10.55
N LYS A 93 8.05 -11.32 -11.02
CA LYS A 93 7.75 -11.15 -12.43
C LYS A 93 8.98 -10.63 -13.15
N ASN A 94 9.49 -11.38 -14.12
CA ASN A 94 10.58 -10.93 -14.95
C ASN A 94 10.05 -9.91 -15.97
N GLY A 95 10.75 -8.78 -16.14
CA GLY A 95 10.55 -7.88 -17.28
C GLY A 95 9.86 -6.54 -16.99
N GLU A 96 9.64 -6.14 -15.76
CA GLU A 96 9.28 -4.75 -15.49
C GLU A 96 10.55 -3.88 -15.64
N GLU A 97 10.56 -3.02 -16.66
CA GLU A 97 11.65 -2.09 -16.89
C GLU A 97 11.45 -0.84 -16.01
N PHE A 98 12.49 -0.46 -15.29
CA PHE A 98 12.56 0.84 -14.65
C PHE A 98 12.74 1.92 -15.72
N VAL A 99 11.75 2.78 -15.86
CA VAL A 99 11.85 3.97 -16.71
C VAL A 99 12.43 5.12 -15.88
N LYS A 100 13.65 5.50 -16.20
CA LYS A 100 14.34 6.59 -15.51
C LYS A 100 13.57 7.91 -15.69
N PRO A 101 13.24 8.64 -14.59
CA PRO A 101 12.63 9.96 -14.68
C PRO A 101 13.50 10.99 -15.38
N GLU A 102 12.89 12.02 -15.96
CA GLU A 102 13.60 13.11 -16.65
C GLU A 102 14.44 13.98 -15.70
N SER A 103 13.98 14.10 -14.45
CA SER A 103 14.65 14.85 -13.38
C SER A 103 14.28 14.27 -12.00
N TYR A 104 14.95 14.77 -10.95
CA TYR A 104 14.59 14.46 -9.58
C TYR A 104 13.14 14.86 -9.28
N LEU A 105 12.73 16.09 -9.62
CA LEU A 105 11.36 16.58 -9.39
C LEU A 105 10.31 15.79 -10.17
N ASP A 106 10.61 15.39 -11.42
CA ASP A 106 9.72 14.49 -12.18
C ASP A 106 9.58 13.14 -11.48
N GLY A 107 10.68 12.60 -10.96
CA GLY A 107 10.67 11.36 -10.20
C GLY A 107 9.87 11.45 -8.91
N ILE A 108 10.03 12.52 -8.14
CA ILE A 108 9.26 12.79 -6.91
C ILE A 108 7.77 12.97 -7.23
N SER A 109 7.44 13.76 -8.26
CA SER A 109 6.04 13.95 -8.67
C SER A 109 5.37 12.62 -9.06
N LYS A 110 6.04 11.79 -9.85
CA LYS A 110 5.55 10.45 -10.21
C LYS A 110 5.41 9.55 -8.99
N ALA A 111 6.33 9.63 -8.03
CA ALA A 111 6.27 8.87 -6.79
C ALA A 111 5.04 9.26 -5.96
N ILE A 112 4.76 10.57 -5.76
CA ILE A 112 3.56 11.04 -5.03
C ILE A 112 2.29 10.41 -5.60
N PHE A 113 2.08 10.49 -6.92
CA PHE A 113 0.89 9.91 -7.55
C PHE A 113 0.89 8.38 -7.51
N GLY A 114 2.05 7.74 -7.52
CA GLY A 114 2.19 6.31 -7.30
C GLY A 114 1.69 5.88 -5.93
N GLU A 115 2.12 6.56 -4.87
CA GLU A 115 1.68 6.29 -3.49
C GLU A 115 0.16 6.51 -3.32
N LEU A 116 -0.38 7.60 -3.87
CA LEU A 116 -1.81 7.86 -3.83
C LEU A 116 -2.62 6.78 -4.55
N GLY A 117 -2.14 6.32 -5.71
CA GLY A 117 -2.75 5.21 -6.44
C GLY A 117 -2.66 3.88 -5.69
N ALA A 118 -1.53 3.61 -5.03
CA ALA A 118 -1.35 2.45 -4.17
C ALA A 118 -2.33 2.47 -2.99
N MET A 119 -2.49 3.62 -2.31
CA MET A 119 -3.45 3.80 -1.23
C MET A 119 -4.88 3.44 -1.68
N GLU A 120 -5.32 3.91 -2.86
CA GLU A 120 -6.64 3.59 -3.38
C GLU A 120 -6.79 2.10 -3.73
N LYS A 121 -5.77 1.51 -4.36
CA LYS A 121 -5.72 0.07 -4.67
C LYS A 121 -5.82 -0.78 -3.40
N TYR A 122 -5.10 -0.42 -2.35
CA TYR A 122 -5.03 -1.20 -1.12
C TYR A 122 -6.32 -1.17 -0.30
N ARG A 123 -7.20 -0.19 -0.52
CA ARG A 123 -8.57 -0.21 0.01
C ARG A 123 -9.33 -1.47 -0.45
N PHE A 124 -9.23 -1.81 -1.74
CA PHE A 124 -9.85 -3.04 -2.28
C PHE A 124 -9.25 -4.32 -1.69
N ILE A 125 -7.94 -4.33 -1.44
CA ILE A 125 -7.31 -5.46 -0.73
C ILE A 125 -7.92 -5.60 0.66
N ARG A 126 -8.00 -4.52 1.42
CA ARG A 126 -8.55 -4.52 2.77
C ARG A 126 -10.00 -4.98 2.80
N GLU A 127 -10.81 -4.53 1.85
CA GLU A 127 -12.24 -4.88 1.76
C GLU A 127 -12.45 -6.36 1.43
N GLY A 128 -11.59 -6.94 0.59
CA GLY A 128 -11.70 -8.33 0.15
C GLY A 128 -11.14 -9.36 1.13
N LEU A 129 -10.38 -8.96 2.16
CA LEU A 129 -9.79 -9.92 3.11
C LEU A 129 -10.76 -10.25 4.25
N PRO A 130 -11.03 -11.57 4.54
CA PRO A 130 -11.98 -11.95 5.59
C PRO A 130 -11.41 -11.81 7.01
N VAL A 131 -10.10 -12.02 7.20
CA VAL A 131 -9.47 -12.03 8.52
C VAL A 131 -9.15 -10.62 8.98
N ARG A 132 -9.68 -10.23 10.14
CA ARG A 132 -9.51 -8.89 10.71
C ARG A 132 -8.04 -8.50 10.85
N LEU A 133 -7.19 -9.40 11.34
CA LEU A 133 -5.75 -9.14 11.52
C LEU A 133 -5.11 -8.66 10.20
N PHE A 134 -5.42 -9.32 9.09
CA PHE A 134 -4.87 -8.93 7.79
C PHE A 134 -5.47 -7.62 7.27
N ARG A 135 -6.75 -7.36 7.52
CA ARG A 135 -7.36 -6.05 7.21
C ARG A 135 -6.71 -4.89 7.98
N ASP A 136 -6.38 -5.13 9.25
CA ASP A 136 -5.70 -4.14 10.10
C ASP A 136 -4.25 -3.93 9.62
N THR A 137 -3.58 -5.00 9.17
CA THR A 137 -2.25 -4.90 8.54
C THR A 137 -2.31 -4.06 7.26
N VAL A 138 -3.28 -4.34 6.37
CA VAL A 138 -3.45 -3.54 5.14
C VAL A 138 -3.83 -2.09 5.44
N LEU A 139 -4.60 -1.84 6.51
CA LEU A 139 -4.90 -0.46 6.94
C LEU A 139 -3.62 0.30 7.32
N ARG A 140 -2.68 -0.37 7.99
CA ARG A 140 -1.37 0.24 8.31
C ARG A 140 -0.60 0.56 7.03
N ILE A 141 -0.51 -0.40 6.10
CA ILE A 141 0.15 -0.20 4.82
C ILE A 141 -0.46 1.00 4.09
N LEU A 142 -1.76 1.01 3.84
CA LEU A 142 -2.39 2.10 3.08
C LEU A 142 -2.29 3.48 3.75
N THR A 143 -2.16 3.54 5.08
CA THR A 143 -1.87 4.80 5.79
C THR A 143 -0.40 5.20 5.67
N ASP A 144 0.51 4.23 5.53
CA ASP A 144 1.91 4.49 5.21
C ASP A 144 2.06 5.07 3.80
N GLU A 145 1.32 4.57 2.79
CA GLU A 145 1.32 5.15 1.43
C GLU A 145 0.95 6.65 1.44
N MET A 146 -0.06 7.02 2.23
CA MET A 146 -0.42 8.43 2.39
C MET A 146 0.71 9.23 3.08
N LYS A 147 1.35 8.66 4.09
CA LYS A 147 2.52 9.25 4.77
C LYS A 147 3.69 9.41 3.78
N HIS A 148 3.92 8.43 2.90
CA HIS A 148 4.96 8.47 1.87
C HIS A 148 4.69 9.60 0.87
N ALA A 149 3.46 9.76 0.39
CA ALA A 149 3.10 10.87 -0.49
C ALA A 149 3.38 12.24 0.16
N ILE A 150 3.09 12.39 1.45
CA ILE A 150 3.39 13.61 2.20
C ILE A 150 4.91 13.82 2.34
N LYS A 151 5.68 12.77 2.64
CA LYS A 151 7.13 12.82 2.71
C LYS A 151 7.74 13.26 1.38
N TYR A 152 7.29 12.67 0.27
CA TYR A 152 7.73 13.08 -1.07
C TYR A 152 7.36 14.53 -1.41
N ASN A 153 6.18 14.99 -1.01
CA ASN A 153 5.79 16.38 -1.20
C ASN A 153 6.68 17.36 -0.41
N TYR A 154 7.24 16.93 0.72
CA TYR A 154 8.20 17.72 1.49
C TYR A 154 9.57 17.84 0.79
N THR A 155 9.93 16.88 -0.08
CA THR A 155 11.22 16.85 -0.81
C THR A 155 11.18 17.57 -2.18
N GLN A 156 10.19 18.46 -2.40
CA GLN A 156 10.04 19.25 -3.63
C GLN A 156 10.68 20.65 -3.55
#